data_6c83da181fdff79e4296ad28d9981488
#
_entry.id   6c83da181fdff79e4296ad28d9981488
#
_cell.length_a   1.000
_cell.length_b   1.000
_cell.length_c   1.000
_cell.angle_alpha   90.00
_cell.angle_beta   90.00
_cell.angle_gamma   90.00
#
_symmetry.space_group_name_H-M   'P 1'
#
loop_
_entity.id
_entity.type
_entity.pdbx_description
1 polymer ?
#
loop_
_entity_poly.entity_id
_entity_poly.type
_entity_poly.pdbx_seq_one_letter_code
_entity_poly.pdbx_strand_id
1 'polypeptide(L)'
;MNTNRQSKSNEKITALYCRLSRDDELQGDSNSILNQKAILQKYADDNGFTNTQCFVDDGYSGTTFDRPAWNRLSAMIDEGLIGTIIVKDMSRLGRDYLQVGMYTEMVFPNADIRFIAINNGVDSINGTENDMTPFINIFNEF
;
A
#
# COMPACT_ATOMS: atom_id res chain seq x y z
N MET A 1 -3.78 34.50 -2.41
CA MET A 1 -4.42 34.03 -2.61
C MET A 1 -4.45 32.77 -3.07
N ASN A 2 -3.69 32.42 -3.63
CA ASN A 2 -3.63 31.14 -4.21
C ASN A 2 -2.96 30.08 -3.34
N THR A 3 -2.48 30.49 -2.19
CA THR A 3 -1.75 29.58 -1.33
C THR A 3 -2.58 28.38 -0.93
N ASN A 4 -3.81 28.60 -0.49
CA ASN A 4 -4.66 27.51 -0.07
C ASN A 4 -5.02 26.60 -1.23
N ARG A 5 -5.27 27.19 -2.38
CA ARG A 5 -5.60 26.40 -3.53
C ARG A 5 -4.42 25.54 -3.97
N GLN A 6 -3.22 26.11 -3.92
CA GLN A 6 -2.04 25.35 -4.28
C GLN A 6 -1.79 24.21 -3.31
N SER A 7 -2.03 24.45 -2.03
CA SER A 7 -1.89 23.38 -1.05
C SER A 7 -2.81 22.22 -1.35
N LYS A 8 -4.08 22.52 -1.67
CA LYS A 8 -5.02 21.48 -1.99
C LYS A 8 -4.64 20.76 -3.26
N SER A 9 -4.24 21.50 -4.29
CA SER A 9 -3.88 20.85 -5.55
C SER A 9 -2.61 20.03 -5.43
N ASN A 10 -1.76 20.35 -4.43
CA ASN A 10 -0.54 19.61 -4.22
C ASN A 10 -0.70 18.52 -3.18
N GLU A 11 -1.85 18.44 -2.53
CA GLU A 11 -2.06 17.40 -1.55
C GLU A 11 -2.27 16.08 -2.26
N LYS A 12 -1.34 15.16 -2.05
CA LYS A 12 -1.41 13.87 -2.70
C LYS A 12 -2.30 12.92 -1.91
N ILE A 13 -2.76 11.91 -2.62
CA ILE A 13 -3.65 10.92 -2.04
C ILE A 13 -2.87 9.92 -1.21
N THR A 14 -3.43 9.56 -0.05
CA THR A 14 -2.97 8.42 0.72
C THR A 14 -3.85 7.24 0.33
N ALA A 15 -3.28 6.29 -0.37
CA ALA A 15 -4.02 5.13 -0.87
C ALA A 15 -4.05 4.05 0.19
N LEU A 16 -5.24 3.61 0.54
CA LEU A 16 -5.44 2.51 1.46
C LEU A 16 -5.78 1.29 0.61
N TYR A 17 -4.81 0.39 0.47
CA TYR A 17 -4.97 -0.72 -0.45
C TYR A 17 -5.31 -2.02 0.28
N CYS A 18 -6.42 -2.65 -0.12
CA CYS A 18 -6.90 -3.89 0.45
C CYS A 18 -6.96 -4.96 -0.64
N ARG A 19 -6.51 -6.16 -0.30
CA ARG A 19 -6.60 -7.29 -1.22
C ARG A 19 -6.99 -8.55 -0.46
N LEU A 20 -7.91 -9.32 -1.04
CA LEU A 20 -8.34 -10.58 -0.48
C LEU A 20 -8.35 -11.62 -1.58
N SER A 21 -7.58 -12.69 -1.41
CA SER A 21 -7.61 -13.82 -2.33
C SER A 21 -8.62 -14.84 -1.81
N ARG A 22 -8.91 -15.86 -2.62
CA ARG A 22 -9.80 -16.92 -2.19
C ARG A 22 -9.23 -17.70 -1.01
N ASP A 23 -7.91 -17.87 -1.00
CA ASP A 23 -7.27 -18.58 0.10
C ASP A 23 -7.43 -17.81 1.42
N ASP A 24 -7.41 -16.49 1.34
CA ASP A 24 -7.60 -15.67 2.53
C ASP A 24 -9.01 -15.83 3.10
N GLU A 25 -10.00 -16.03 2.25
CA GLU A 25 -11.37 -16.20 2.71
C GLU A 25 -11.54 -17.43 3.59
N LEU A 26 -10.72 -18.44 3.38
CA LEU A 26 -10.77 -19.67 4.16
C LEU A 26 -10.19 -19.52 5.54
N GLN A 27 -9.51 -18.40 5.82
CA GLN A 27 -8.83 -18.19 7.09
C GLN A 27 -9.60 -17.31 8.06
N GLY A 28 -10.84 -16.95 7.71
CA GLY A 28 -11.70 -16.22 8.61
C GLY A 28 -11.67 -14.72 8.42
N ASP A 29 -12.29 -14.00 9.35
CA ASP A 29 -12.59 -12.59 9.18
C ASP A 29 -11.41 -11.66 9.40
N SER A 30 -10.32 -12.15 9.99
CA SER A 30 -9.19 -11.25 10.29
C SER A 30 -8.60 -10.61 9.06
N ASN A 31 -8.75 -11.26 7.90
CA ASN A 31 -8.23 -10.73 6.64
C ASN A 31 -9.32 -10.16 5.73
N SER A 32 -10.57 -10.09 6.21
CA SER A 32 -11.66 -9.61 5.38
C SER A 32 -11.40 -8.19 4.89
N ILE A 33 -12.06 -7.82 3.80
CA ILE A 33 -11.95 -6.48 3.27
C ILE A 33 -12.42 -5.45 4.30
N LEU A 34 -13.52 -5.72 5.00
CA LEU A 34 -14.00 -4.81 6.02
C LEU A 34 -12.98 -4.61 7.13
N ASN A 35 -12.36 -5.70 7.56
CA ASN A 35 -11.33 -5.61 8.60
C ASN A 35 -10.13 -4.82 8.12
N GLN A 36 -9.67 -5.07 6.89
CA GLN A 36 -8.56 -4.32 6.35
C GLN A 36 -8.88 -2.83 6.27
N LYS A 37 -10.06 -2.49 5.75
CA LYS A 37 -10.44 -1.08 5.65
C LYS A 37 -10.45 -0.40 7.01
N ALA A 38 -10.99 -1.06 8.02
CA ALA A 38 -11.05 -0.48 9.36
C ALA A 38 -9.64 -0.24 9.92
N ILE A 39 -8.76 -1.21 9.75
CA ILE A 39 -7.39 -1.09 10.24
C ILE A 39 -6.66 0.06 9.53
N LEU A 40 -6.79 0.12 8.21
CA LEU A 40 -6.08 1.13 7.44
C LEU A 40 -6.61 2.52 7.73
N GLN A 41 -7.93 2.67 7.85
CA GLN A 41 -8.50 3.98 8.14
C GLN A 41 -8.11 4.46 9.53
N LYS A 42 -8.14 3.56 10.51
CA LYS A 42 -7.71 3.93 11.86
C LYS A 42 -6.26 4.37 11.88
N TYR A 43 -5.39 3.62 11.20
CA TYR A 43 -3.98 3.99 11.12
C TYR A 43 -3.81 5.35 10.47
N ALA A 44 -4.52 5.57 9.37
CA ALA A 44 -4.43 6.85 8.67
C ALA A 44 -4.89 8.00 9.57
N ASP A 45 -6.00 7.83 10.25
CA ASP A 45 -6.53 8.86 11.14
C ASP A 45 -5.58 9.12 12.31
N ASP A 46 -5.05 8.07 12.90
CA ASP A 46 -4.14 8.21 14.05
C ASP A 46 -2.83 8.86 13.67
N ASN A 47 -2.44 8.77 12.42
CA ASN A 47 -1.15 9.30 11.97
C ASN A 47 -1.28 10.54 11.08
N GLY A 48 -2.46 11.15 11.04
CA GLY A 48 -2.62 12.44 10.40
C GLY A 48 -2.76 12.45 8.90
N PHE A 49 -3.05 11.31 8.29
CA PHE A 49 -3.30 11.26 6.85
C PHE A 49 -4.72 11.70 6.57
N THR A 50 -4.90 12.74 5.77
CA THR A 50 -6.21 13.35 5.59
C THR A 50 -6.86 13.11 4.24
N ASN A 51 -6.09 12.89 3.20
CA ASN A 51 -6.65 12.70 1.86
C ASN A 51 -6.59 11.23 1.50
N THR A 52 -7.44 10.42 2.15
CA THR A 52 -7.40 8.97 1.98
C THR A 52 -8.39 8.50 0.93
N GLN A 53 -8.00 7.45 0.22
CA GLN A 53 -8.88 6.82 -0.77
C GLN A 53 -8.61 5.32 -0.74
N CYS A 54 -9.69 4.53 -0.66
CA CYS A 54 -9.56 3.07 -0.62
C CYS A 54 -9.51 2.48 -2.02
N PHE A 55 -8.65 1.48 -2.18
CA PHE A 55 -8.54 0.69 -3.41
C PHE A 55 -8.67 -0.77 -3.00
N VAL A 56 -9.64 -1.48 -3.56
CA VAL A 56 -9.98 -2.82 -3.09
C VAL A 56 -9.97 -3.81 -4.25
N ASP A 57 -9.19 -4.88 -4.10
CA ASP A 57 -9.19 -6.02 -5.01
C ASP A 57 -9.63 -7.26 -4.24
N ASP A 58 -10.90 -7.58 -4.35
CA ASP A 58 -11.51 -8.71 -3.65
C ASP A 58 -11.57 -9.90 -4.60
N GLY A 59 -10.92 -11.00 -4.22
CA GLY A 59 -10.89 -12.21 -5.04
C GLY A 59 -9.69 -12.30 -5.96
N TYR A 60 -8.65 -11.50 -5.73
CA TYR A 60 -7.48 -11.46 -6.61
C TYR A 60 -6.23 -11.98 -5.90
N SER A 61 -5.46 -12.78 -6.63
CA SER A 61 -4.26 -13.42 -6.12
C SER A 61 -3.13 -12.43 -5.85
N GLY A 62 -2.29 -12.76 -4.88
CA GLY A 62 -1.06 -12.00 -4.62
C GLY A 62 0.07 -12.35 -5.56
N THR A 63 -0.10 -13.36 -6.43
CA THR A 63 0.99 -13.79 -7.31
C THR A 63 1.13 -12.93 -8.55
N THR A 64 0.17 -12.07 -8.83
CA THR A 64 0.26 -11.16 -9.96
C THR A 64 -0.23 -9.79 -9.52
N PHE A 65 0.26 -8.76 -10.18
CA PHE A 65 -0.22 -7.39 -9.95
C PHE A 65 -1.28 -6.97 -10.99
N ASP A 66 -1.72 -7.88 -11.82
CA ASP A 66 -2.81 -7.59 -12.77
C ASP A 66 -4.13 -7.69 -12.03
N ARG A 67 -4.51 -6.61 -11.37
CA ARG A 67 -5.71 -6.50 -10.54
C ARG A 67 -6.35 -5.15 -10.83
N PRO A 68 -7.68 -5.09 -10.95
CA PRO A 68 -8.32 -3.83 -11.39
C PRO A 68 -8.03 -2.62 -10.51
N ALA A 69 -8.14 -2.76 -9.19
CA ALA A 69 -7.89 -1.61 -8.33
C ALA A 69 -6.42 -1.26 -8.31
N TRP A 70 -5.53 -2.26 -8.31
CA TRP A 70 -4.10 -1.99 -8.38
C TRP A 70 -3.74 -1.30 -9.70
N ASN A 71 -4.34 -1.73 -10.81
CA ASN A 71 -4.08 -1.10 -12.09
C ASN A 71 -4.49 0.37 -12.08
N ARG A 72 -5.63 0.66 -11.46
CA ARG A 72 -6.08 2.06 -11.33
C ARG A 72 -5.12 2.86 -10.44
N LEU A 73 -4.70 2.27 -9.32
CA LEU A 73 -3.75 2.91 -8.44
C LEU A 73 -2.42 3.16 -9.15
N SER A 74 -1.95 2.18 -9.91
CA SER A 74 -0.70 2.31 -10.65
C SER A 74 -0.75 3.44 -11.66
N ALA A 75 -1.88 3.60 -12.35
CA ALA A 75 -2.05 4.70 -13.27
C ALA A 75 -1.98 6.05 -12.53
N MET A 76 -2.54 6.10 -11.34
CA MET A 76 -2.50 7.33 -10.54
C MET A 76 -1.09 7.61 -10.02
N ILE A 77 -0.32 6.57 -9.76
CA ILE A 77 1.10 6.74 -9.41
C ILE A 77 1.84 7.42 -10.57
N ASP A 78 1.60 6.94 -11.80
CA ASP A 78 2.24 7.50 -12.97
C ASP A 78 1.87 8.96 -13.18
N GLU A 79 0.68 9.35 -12.74
CA GLU A 79 0.21 10.73 -12.86
C GLU A 79 0.69 11.61 -11.71
N GLY A 80 1.40 11.04 -10.75
CA GLY A 80 1.93 11.82 -9.65
C GLY A 80 0.91 12.18 -8.59
N LEU A 81 -0.19 11.45 -8.50
CA LEU A 81 -1.29 11.77 -7.59
C LEU A 81 -1.17 11.13 -6.23
N ILE A 82 -0.30 10.14 -6.07
CA ILE A 82 -0.21 9.33 -4.86
C ILE A 82 1.02 9.73 -4.05
N GLY A 83 0.83 9.97 -2.76
CA GLY A 83 1.93 10.31 -1.86
C GLY A 83 2.29 9.21 -0.89
N THR A 84 1.32 8.39 -0.52
CA THR A 84 1.52 7.31 0.44
C THR A 84 0.64 6.14 0.08
N ILE A 85 1.16 4.92 0.28
CA ILE A 85 0.38 3.69 0.12
C ILE A 85 0.47 2.93 1.42
N ILE A 86 -0.68 2.55 1.99
CA ILE A 86 -0.75 1.81 3.24
C ILE A 86 -1.45 0.48 3.00
N VAL A 87 -0.83 -0.61 3.46
CA VAL A 87 -1.43 -1.94 3.42
C VAL A 87 -1.40 -2.53 4.83
N LYS A 88 -2.27 -3.50 5.09
CA LYS A 88 -2.29 -4.16 6.39
C LYS A 88 -0.99 -4.92 6.62
N ASP A 89 -0.55 -5.67 5.61
CA ASP A 89 0.71 -6.40 5.66
C ASP A 89 1.25 -6.55 4.25
N MET A 90 2.49 -7.02 4.15
CA MET A 90 3.16 -7.12 2.85
C MET A 90 2.44 -8.04 1.88
N SER A 91 1.77 -9.07 2.38
CA SER A 91 1.08 -10.01 1.49
C SER A 91 -0.10 -9.35 0.78
N ARG A 92 -0.65 -8.28 1.34
CA ARG A 92 -1.72 -7.53 0.65
C ARG A 92 -1.17 -6.83 -0.59
N LEU A 93 0.07 -6.36 -0.51
CA LEU A 93 0.71 -5.76 -1.68
C LEU A 93 0.95 -6.84 -2.75
N GLY A 94 1.58 -7.94 -2.36
CA GLY A 94 1.82 -9.04 -3.28
C GLY A 94 2.64 -10.13 -2.64
N ARG A 95 2.74 -11.26 -3.33
CA ARG A 95 3.49 -12.41 -2.85
C ARG A 95 4.64 -12.80 -3.77
N ASP A 96 4.82 -12.08 -4.86
CA ASP A 96 5.94 -12.32 -5.75
C ASP A 96 7.08 -11.41 -5.32
N TYR A 97 8.15 -12.01 -4.82
CA TYR A 97 9.27 -11.26 -4.26
C TYR A 97 9.86 -10.27 -5.26
N LEU A 98 10.01 -10.69 -6.51
CA LEU A 98 10.64 -9.82 -7.50
C LEU A 98 9.75 -8.64 -7.85
N GLN A 99 8.46 -8.87 -8.01
CA GLN A 99 7.54 -7.78 -8.34
C GLN A 99 7.36 -6.82 -7.16
N VAL A 100 7.23 -7.37 -5.95
CA VAL A 100 7.13 -6.54 -4.76
C VAL A 100 8.40 -5.69 -4.62
N GLY A 101 9.56 -6.30 -4.83
CA GLY A 101 10.82 -5.56 -4.75
C GLY A 101 10.91 -4.45 -5.78
N MET A 102 10.42 -4.69 -6.98
CA MET A 102 10.42 -3.66 -8.00
C MET A 102 9.59 -2.45 -7.54
N TYR A 103 8.42 -2.69 -6.98
CA TYR A 103 7.59 -1.58 -6.50
C TYR A 103 8.22 -0.87 -5.31
N THR A 104 8.68 -1.61 -4.32
CA THR A 104 9.17 -1.00 -3.09
C THR A 104 10.54 -0.35 -3.24
N GLU A 105 11.38 -0.86 -4.12
CA GLU A 105 12.73 -0.33 -4.28
C GLU A 105 12.88 0.63 -5.44
N MET A 106 12.01 0.56 -6.42
CA MET A 106 12.16 1.38 -7.62
C MET A 106 10.97 2.28 -7.87
N VAL A 107 9.78 1.71 -7.99
CA VAL A 107 8.61 2.49 -8.39
C VAL A 107 8.24 3.52 -7.32
N PHE A 108 8.10 3.07 -6.07
CA PHE A 108 7.69 3.97 -4.99
C PHE A 108 8.75 5.04 -4.72
N PRO A 109 10.03 4.68 -4.55
CA PRO A 109 11.04 5.73 -4.33
C PRO A 109 11.15 6.70 -5.49
N ASN A 110 11.09 6.21 -6.73
CA ASN A 110 11.19 7.09 -7.89
C ASN A 110 10.00 8.03 -8.00
N ALA A 111 8.84 7.62 -7.50
CA ALA A 111 7.65 8.45 -7.51
C ALA A 111 7.48 9.24 -6.21
N ASP A 112 8.46 9.14 -5.31
CA ASP A 112 8.44 9.83 -4.02
C ASP A 112 7.24 9.40 -3.18
N ILE A 113 6.96 8.10 -3.15
CA ILE A 113 5.84 7.52 -2.43
C ILE A 113 6.32 6.85 -1.15
N ARG A 114 5.71 7.19 -0.02
CA ARG A 114 5.94 6.52 1.25
C ARG A 114 5.10 5.23 1.28
N PHE A 115 5.73 4.12 1.66
CA PHE A 115 5.05 2.84 1.72
C PHE A 115 5.03 2.31 3.15
N ILE A 116 3.85 1.91 3.61
CA ILE A 116 3.64 1.42 4.98
C ILE A 116 2.93 0.08 4.93
N ALA A 117 3.50 -0.93 5.62
CA ALA A 117 2.84 -2.22 5.85
C ALA A 117 2.73 -2.37 7.36
N ILE A 118 1.53 -2.17 7.88
CA ILE A 118 1.31 -1.95 9.31
C ILE A 118 1.78 -3.12 10.15
N ASN A 119 1.30 -4.33 9.85
CA ASN A 119 1.57 -5.49 10.69
C ASN A 119 3.00 -5.98 10.62
N ASN A 120 3.74 -5.57 9.62
CA ASN A 120 5.14 -5.97 9.48
C ASN A 120 6.10 -4.91 10.02
N GLY A 121 5.57 -3.80 10.50
CA GLY A 121 6.42 -2.71 11.00
C GLY A 121 7.23 -2.04 9.91
N VAL A 122 6.78 -2.10 8.66
CA VAL A 122 7.49 -1.50 7.54
C VAL A 122 6.94 -0.11 7.28
N ASP A 123 7.85 0.87 7.22
CA ASP A 123 7.51 2.24 6.87
C ASP A 123 8.74 2.83 6.19
N SER A 124 8.64 3.11 4.92
CA SER A 124 9.79 3.52 4.12
C SER A 124 10.42 4.83 4.59
N ILE A 125 9.68 5.64 5.35
CA ILE A 125 10.24 6.89 5.85
C ILE A 125 11.26 6.63 6.96
N ASN A 126 11.11 5.51 7.67
CA ASN A 126 12.00 5.17 8.79
C ASN A 126 13.14 4.26 8.37
N GLY A 127 12.97 3.53 7.27
CA GLY A 127 14.00 2.63 6.81
C GLY A 127 15.06 3.36 6.06
N THR A 128 16.28 2.81 6.07
CA THR A 128 17.28 3.32 5.20
C THR A 128 16.96 2.90 3.79
N GLU A 129 17.48 3.64 2.86
CA GLU A 129 17.19 3.41 1.47
C GLU A 129 17.59 2.03 1.02
N ASN A 130 18.56 1.44 1.68
CA ASN A 130 19.12 0.17 1.23
C ASN A 130 18.80 -0.99 2.16
N ASP A 131 17.96 -0.77 3.16
CA ASP A 131 17.69 -1.82 4.14
C ASP A 131 16.52 -2.67 3.67
N MET A 132 16.83 -3.80 3.07
CA MET A 132 15.84 -4.73 2.57
C MET A 132 15.52 -5.84 3.56
N THR A 133 16.11 -5.80 4.75
CA THR A 133 15.95 -6.88 5.72
C THR A 133 14.49 -7.19 6.04
N PRO A 134 13.64 -6.20 6.33
CA PRO A 134 12.24 -6.52 6.64
C PRO A 134 11.54 -7.25 5.50
N PHE A 135 11.80 -6.83 4.25
CA PHE A 135 11.16 -7.46 3.11
C PHE A 135 11.67 -8.88 2.90
N ILE A 136 12.98 -9.06 2.99
CA ILE A 136 13.60 -10.38 2.80
C ILE A 136 13.10 -11.34 3.85
N ASN A 137 13.04 -10.93 5.12
CA ASN A 137 12.59 -11.80 6.19
C ASN A 137 11.15 -12.24 6.01
N ILE A 138 10.28 -11.35 5.53
CA ILE A 138 8.89 -11.68 5.28
C ILE A 138 8.79 -12.80 4.25
N PHE A 139 9.53 -12.68 3.15
CA PHE A 139 9.47 -13.68 2.10
C PHE A 139 10.14 -14.98 2.48
N ASN A 140 11.15 -14.93 3.34
CA ASN A 140 11.82 -16.13 3.78
C ASN A 140 10.97 -16.98 4.73
N GLU A 141 9.93 -16.41 5.29
CA GLU A 141 9.01 -17.15 6.15
C GLU A 141 7.96 -17.91 5.36
N PHE A 142 7.88 -17.69 4.09
CA PHE A 142 6.90 -18.37 3.26
C PHE A 142 7.56 -19.47 2.46
#